data_25ddb6a7db7be27170db86079378f7d0
#
_entry.id   25ddb6a7db7be27170db86079378f7d0
#
_cell.length_a   1.000
_cell.length_b   1.000
_cell.length_c   1.000
_cell.angle_alpha   90.00
_cell.angle_beta   90.00
_cell.angle_gamma   90.00
#
_symmetry.space_group_name_H-M   'P 1'
#
loop_
_entity.id
_entity.type
_entity.pdbx_description
1 polymer ?
#
loop_
_entity_poly.entity_id
_entity_poly.type
_entity_poly.pdbx_seq_one_letter_code
_entity_poly.pdbx_strand_id
1 'polypeptide(L)'
;MAVREALTKARILSAAHKRVLLISGTTVAGMDVTEQAFLRTAGQTAGQNAAVDFIAHHDCGSNTADIADYFHLFTDYTTISTACSSAANALLLGADMLKAGDADIVVAGGSEALSLFHLNGFNSLMILDHERCRPFDGTRAGLNLGEGAAYVVMERLDDAVARHATADACLAGYGNACDAFHQTASSPEGIGAQLAMRQALDMAGLKPKDVQWVHAHGTGTVNNDQSEARAIRLVFQDHLPAVSSTKSFTGHTTSASGSIAAVISIMAMHHRFIPVNLGWRLPMEDADALTAEQKLAENDELSSLRPYMGQNEVMLHTVMCNSFGFGGNDTSLLLTDKPIDVPPTTLIDEQRIVEVSSVVNDKAETAAAVKQYVKPMEARRMGTLLRSTMLTSLQALQQANISEPDAIVTGTAWGCLNYSEQLLQQLMEGEDLLKPTLFMQSTHNTLSSAIAIHLKCHGYNITFSQNNKSWAWSLYQARLLLRLGRCKSVLVGCHDESTQTFNELLRRMGKRPAPEIQSRVSVLRMM
;
A
#
# COMPACT_ATOMS: atom_id res chain seq x y z
N MET A 1 -2.17 16.11 13.47
CA MET A 1 -0.96 16.96 13.55
C MET A 1 -0.24 17.03 12.19
N ALA A 2 0.20 15.93 11.60
CA ALA A 2 0.97 15.93 10.34
C ALA A 2 0.30 16.65 9.16
N VAL A 3 -1.00 16.46 8.94
CA VAL A 3 -1.76 17.20 7.90
C VAL A 3 -1.76 18.70 8.17
N ARG A 4 -1.94 19.13 9.43
CA ARG A 4 -1.89 20.56 9.79
C ARG A 4 -0.51 21.17 9.50
N GLU A 5 0.54 20.45 9.84
CA GLU A 5 1.93 20.88 9.59
C GLU A 5 2.19 21.02 8.09
N ALA A 6 1.79 20.04 7.29
CA ALA A 6 1.90 20.07 5.83
C ALA A 6 1.13 21.26 5.22
N LEU A 7 -0.14 21.45 5.60
CA LEU A 7 -0.97 22.57 5.14
C LEU A 7 -0.40 23.93 5.53
N THR A 8 0.10 24.05 6.78
CA THR A 8 0.72 25.29 7.28
C THR A 8 1.98 25.64 6.50
N LYS A 9 2.87 24.66 6.29
CA LYS A 9 4.10 24.84 5.51
C LYS A 9 3.80 25.21 4.07
N ALA A 10 2.82 24.56 3.45
CA ALA A 10 2.38 24.86 2.09
C ALA A 10 1.56 26.17 1.98
N ARG A 11 1.19 26.81 3.09
CA ARG A 11 0.34 28.01 3.14
C ARG A 11 -1.03 27.80 2.47
N ILE A 12 -1.62 26.64 2.68
CA ILE A 12 -2.96 26.32 2.20
C ILE A 12 -3.94 26.47 3.36
N LEU A 13 -4.56 27.65 3.46
CA LEU A 13 -5.46 28.03 4.56
C LEU A 13 -6.94 27.97 4.17
N SER A 14 -7.24 27.95 2.87
CA SER A 14 -8.60 27.85 2.36
C SER A 14 -8.64 27.14 1.00
N ALA A 15 -9.76 26.52 0.70
CA ALA A 15 -9.99 25.87 -0.60
C ALA A 15 -10.41 26.85 -1.71
N ALA A 16 -10.63 28.15 -1.41
CA ALA A 16 -11.25 29.15 -2.28
C ALA A 16 -11.15 28.83 -3.78
N HIS A 17 -12.25 28.27 -4.34
CA HIS A 17 -12.40 27.89 -5.75
C HIS A 17 -11.42 26.81 -6.28
N LYS A 18 -10.74 26.05 -5.40
CA LYS A 18 -9.85 24.94 -5.78
C LYS A 18 -10.42 23.60 -5.36
N ARG A 19 -10.14 22.57 -6.15
CA ARG A 19 -10.39 21.17 -5.80
C ARG A 19 -9.23 20.68 -4.95
N VAL A 20 -9.45 20.63 -3.64
CA VAL A 20 -8.46 20.16 -2.67
C VAL A 20 -8.86 18.76 -2.21
N LEU A 21 -8.00 17.79 -2.41
CA LEU A 21 -8.26 16.38 -2.09
C LEU A 21 -7.38 15.89 -0.95
N LEU A 22 -7.93 14.98 -0.15
CA LEU A 22 -7.16 14.21 0.84
C LEU A 22 -7.09 12.75 0.40
N ILE A 23 -5.86 12.22 0.27
CA ILE A 23 -5.62 10.81 -0.02
C ILE A 23 -4.76 10.23 1.09
N SER A 24 -5.32 9.32 1.87
CA SER A 24 -4.64 8.74 3.04
C SER A 24 -4.44 7.24 2.90
N GLY A 25 -3.24 6.77 3.25
CA GLY A 25 -2.93 5.35 3.39
C GLY A 25 -3.09 4.91 4.85
N THR A 26 -3.84 3.84 5.09
CA THR A 26 -3.90 3.16 6.39
C THR A 26 -4.34 1.71 6.22
N THR A 27 -3.95 0.83 7.17
CA THR A 27 -4.36 -0.58 7.17
C THR A 27 -5.15 -0.99 8.40
N VAL A 28 -5.01 -0.28 9.51
CA VAL A 28 -5.74 -0.56 10.76
C VAL A 28 -6.57 0.60 11.27
N ALA A 29 -6.38 1.80 10.72
CA ALA A 29 -7.15 3.00 11.08
C ALA A 29 -7.27 3.23 12.60
N GLY A 30 -8.51 3.19 13.13
CA GLY A 30 -8.81 3.37 14.56
C GLY A 30 -8.89 2.08 15.38
N MET A 31 -8.24 1.01 14.94
CA MET A 31 -8.25 -0.26 15.65
C MET A 31 -7.65 -0.16 17.06
N ASP A 32 -6.57 0.59 17.24
CA ASP A 32 -5.95 0.85 18.54
C ASP A 32 -6.92 1.51 19.53
N VAL A 33 -7.70 2.49 19.08
CA VAL A 33 -8.74 3.15 19.87
C VAL A 33 -9.84 2.17 20.27
N THR A 34 -10.25 1.32 19.34
CA THR A 34 -11.26 0.29 19.57
C THR A 34 -10.78 -0.75 20.58
N GLU A 35 -9.54 -1.23 20.45
CA GLU A 35 -8.90 -2.16 21.37
C GLU A 35 -8.80 -1.57 22.80
N GLN A 36 -8.34 -0.33 22.92
CA GLN A 36 -8.24 0.36 24.20
C GLN A 36 -9.61 0.57 24.86
N ALA A 37 -10.62 0.93 24.06
CA ALA A 37 -11.99 1.07 24.58
C ALA A 37 -12.54 -0.28 25.05
N PHE A 38 -12.32 -1.35 24.32
CA PHE A 38 -12.69 -2.70 24.71
C PHE A 38 -11.99 -3.13 26.02
N LEU A 39 -10.69 -2.92 26.14
CA LEU A 39 -9.94 -3.26 27.37
C LEU A 39 -10.41 -2.47 28.59
N ARG A 40 -10.79 -1.19 28.43
CA ARG A 40 -11.33 -0.37 29.54
C ARG A 40 -12.71 -0.82 29.99
N THR A 41 -13.50 -1.40 29.11
CA THR A 41 -14.87 -1.86 29.38
C THR A 41 -14.92 -3.35 29.75
N ALA A 42 -13.86 -4.11 29.49
CA ALA A 42 -13.76 -5.51 29.86
C ALA A 42 -13.83 -5.66 31.39
N GLY A 43 -14.86 -6.32 31.89
CA GLY A 43 -15.13 -6.50 33.30
C GLY A 43 -16.09 -5.48 33.95
N GLN A 44 -16.51 -4.45 33.22
CA GLN A 44 -17.64 -3.63 33.64
C GLN A 44 -18.92 -4.20 33.05
N THR A 45 -19.98 -4.33 33.86
CA THR A 45 -21.34 -4.49 33.36
C THR A 45 -21.72 -3.19 32.64
N ALA A 46 -21.12 -2.96 31.49
CA ALA A 46 -21.36 -1.76 30.68
C ALA A 46 -22.81 -1.76 30.26
N GLY A 47 -23.53 -0.72 30.63
CA GLY A 47 -24.82 -0.41 30.05
C GLY A 47 -24.65 -0.45 28.50
N GLN A 48 -25.59 -1.05 27.83
CA GLN A 48 -25.55 -1.45 26.42
C GLN A 48 -25.15 -0.34 25.41
N ASN A 49 -24.96 0.90 25.82
CA ASN A 49 -24.75 2.06 24.97
C ASN A 49 -23.32 2.64 24.96
N ALA A 50 -22.45 2.31 25.90
CA ALA A 50 -21.14 2.97 26.02
C ALA A 50 -20.08 2.47 25.01
N ALA A 51 -20.34 1.37 24.29
CA ALA A 51 -19.35 0.69 23.45
C ALA A 51 -19.47 1.02 21.95
N VAL A 52 -20.40 1.85 21.52
CA VAL A 52 -20.78 1.98 20.10
C VAL A 52 -20.08 3.14 19.40
N ASP A 53 -19.76 4.21 20.13
CA ASP A 53 -19.22 5.43 19.51
C ASP A 53 -17.83 5.24 18.89
N PHE A 54 -16.97 4.44 19.51
CA PHE A 54 -15.62 4.22 18.98
C PHE A 54 -15.60 3.30 17.75
N ILE A 55 -16.59 2.42 17.57
CA ILE A 55 -16.70 1.57 16.35
C ILE A 55 -16.93 2.43 15.10
N ALA A 56 -17.54 3.61 15.24
CA ALA A 56 -17.76 4.53 14.13
C ALA A 56 -16.44 5.04 13.51
N HIS A 57 -15.34 4.99 14.26
CA HIS A 57 -14.01 5.44 13.85
C HIS A 57 -13.05 4.28 13.58
N HIS A 58 -13.55 3.04 13.59
CA HIS A 58 -12.72 1.84 13.49
C HIS A 58 -12.18 1.59 12.08
N ASP A 59 -13.02 1.77 11.06
CA ASP A 59 -12.66 1.40 9.69
C ASP A 59 -11.73 2.41 9.01
N CYS A 60 -11.00 1.96 7.99
CA CYS A 60 -10.00 2.75 7.29
C CYS A 60 -10.59 4.04 6.68
N GLY A 61 -11.78 3.96 6.12
CA GLY A 61 -12.44 5.11 5.49
C GLY A 61 -12.88 6.16 6.48
N SER A 62 -13.27 5.78 7.70
CA SER A 62 -13.67 6.70 8.76
C SER A 62 -12.49 7.55 9.24
N ASN A 63 -11.30 6.96 9.38
CA ASN A 63 -10.11 7.72 9.77
C ASN A 63 -9.81 8.88 8.82
N THR A 64 -9.87 8.62 7.51
CA THR A 64 -9.68 9.68 6.51
C THR A 64 -10.81 10.71 6.52
N ALA A 65 -12.06 10.26 6.73
CA ALA A 65 -13.21 11.14 6.85
C ALA A 65 -13.07 12.09 8.05
N ASP A 66 -12.68 11.58 9.22
CA ASP A 66 -12.44 12.38 10.42
C ASP A 66 -11.39 13.47 10.20
N ILE A 67 -10.32 13.16 9.47
CA ILE A 67 -9.31 14.16 9.11
C ILE A 67 -9.92 15.20 8.18
N ALA A 68 -10.68 14.80 7.17
CA ALA A 68 -11.31 15.70 6.22
C ALA A 68 -12.33 16.62 6.90
N ASP A 69 -13.15 16.06 7.77
CA ASP A 69 -14.16 16.78 8.54
C ASP A 69 -13.54 17.77 9.53
N TYR A 70 -12.40 17.41 10.16
CA TYR A 70 -11.71 18.32 11.07
C TYR A 70 -11.20 19.60 10.38
N PHE A 71 -10.72 19.50 9.14
CA PHE A 71 -10.14 20.66 8.44
C PHE A 71 -11.15 21.46 7.65
N HIS A 72 -12.31 20.91 7.27
CA HIS A 72 -13.33 21.55 6.42
C HIS A 72 -12.77 22.19 5.14
N LEU A 73 -11.67 21.61 4.62
CA LEU A 73 -10.90 22.14 3.49
C LEU A 73 -11.06 21.29 2.23
N PHE A 74 -11.27 20.01 2.42
CA PHE A 74 -11.22 19.02 1.34
C PHE A 74 -12.55 18.93 0.60
N THR A 75 -12.49 18.99 -0.74
CA THR A 75 -13.66 18.84 -1.61
C THR A 75 -14.06 17.37 -1.77
N ASP A 76 -13.10 16.45 -1.68
CA ASP A 76 -13.33 15.00 -1.57
C ASP A 76 -12.11 14.33 -0.93
N TYR A 77 -12.27 13.07 -0.55
CA TYR A 77 -11.22 12.30 0.12
C TYR A 77 -11.37 10.81 -0.16
N THR A 78 -10.24 10.09 -0.06
CA THR A 78 -10.22 8.63 -0.21
C THR A 78 -9.11 7.98 0.60
N THR A 79 -9.32 6.70 0.89
CA THR A 79 -8.37 5.86 1.63
C THR A 79 -7.84 4.75 0.73
N ILE A 80 -6.52 4.55 0.76
CA ILE A 80 -5.83 3.46 0.09
C ILE A 80 -5.35 2.48 1.16
N SER A 81 -5.58 1.19 0.92
CA SER A 81 -5.13 0.10 1.78
C SER A 81 -4.45 -0.99 0.96
N THR A 82 -3.16 -0.78 0.69
CA THR A 82 -2.26 -1.68 -0.05
C THR A 82 -1.08 -2.12 0.80
N ALA A 83 -1.37 -2.50 2.06
CA ALA A 83 -0.37 -2.86 3.06
C ALA A 83 0.72 -1.78 3.19
N CYS A 84 2.01 -2.15 3.17
CA CYS A 84 3.11 -1.24 3.42
C CYS A 84 3.35 -0.19 2.32
N SER A 85 2.73 -0.32 1.15
CA SER A 85 2.82 0.65 0.04
C SER A 85 1.67 1.68 0.02
N SER A 86 0.74 1.66 0.98
CA SER A 86 -0.48 2.48 0.96
C SER A 86 -0.20 3.96 0.79
N ALA A 87 0.68 4.54 1.61
CA ALA A 87 1.01 5.97 1.54
C ALA A 87 1.79 6.34 0.26
N ALA A 88 2.67 5.45 -0.23
CA ALA A 88 3.34 5.68 -1.52
C ALA A 88 2.33 5.70 -2.67
N ASN A 89 1.34 4.79 -2.66
CA ASN A 89 0.24 4.79 -3.62
C ASN A 89 -0.68 6.01 -3.47
N ALA A 90 -0.81 6.57 -2.26
CA ALA A 90 -1.53 7.83 -2.07
C ALA A 90 -0.85 9.01 -2.78
N LEU A 91 0.48 9.09 -2.71
CA LEU A 91 1.26 10.10 -3.44
C LEU A 91 1.14 9.88 -4.95
N LEU A 92 1.24 8.64 -5.40
CA LEU A 92 1.12 8.25 -6.81
C LEU A 92 -0.25 8.66 -7.37
N LEU A 93 -1.35 8.28 -6.68
CA LEU A 93 -2.70 8.66 -7.09
C LEU A 93 -2.87 10.18 -7.13
N GLY A 94 -2.36 10.88 -6.11
CA GLY A 94 -2.40 12.35 -6.06
C GLY A 94 -1.72 12.98 -7.28
N ALA A 95 -0.55 12.48 -7.67
CA ALA A 95 0.16 12.96 -8.86
C ALA A 95 -0.62 12.68 -10.15
N ASP A 96 -1.27 11.52 -10.25
CA ASP A 96 -2.13 11.17 -11.40
C ASP A 96 -3.32 12.12 -11.53
N MET A 97 -3.99 12.42 -10.42
CA MET A 97 -5.13 13.34 -10.40
C MET A 97 -4.74 14.78 -10.76
N LEU A 98 -3.57 15.24 -10.30
CA LEU A 98 -3.01 16.54 -10.68
C LEU A 98 -2.67 16.60 -12.17
N LYS A 99 -2.02 15.55 -12.70
CA LYS A 99 -1.69 15.44 -14.14
C LYS A 99 -2.93 15.39 -15.03
N ALA A 100 -3.98 14.72 -14.58
CA ALA A 100 -5.27 14.65 -15.28
C ALA A 100 -6.07 15.95 -15.18
N GLY A 101 -5.66 16.88 -14.34
CA GLY A 101 -6.42 18.10 -14.07
C GLY A 101 -7.69 17.85 -13.24
N ASP A 102 -7.80 16.72 -12.57
CA ASP A 102 -8.97 16.37 -11.74
C ASP A 102 -8.87 16.95 -10.32
N ALA A 103 -7.68 17.35 -9.90
CA ALA A 103 -7.40 18.08 -8.66
C ALA A 103 -6.51 19.30 -8.92
N ASP A 104 -6.58 20.28 -8.04
CA ASP A 104 -5.69 21.45 -8.07
C ASP A 104 -4.64 21.37 -6.96
N ILE A 105 -5.01 20.81 -5.81
CA ILE A 105 -4.16 20.54 -4.66
C ILE A 105 -4.51 19.16 -4.12
N VAL A 106 -3.51 18.37 -3.80
CA VAL A 106 -3.68 17.09 -3.13
C VAL A 106 -2.85 17.04 -1.85
N VAL A 107 -3.46 16.71 -0.75
CA VAL A 107 -2.78 16.32 0.48
C VAL A 107 -2.72 14.80 0.51
N ALA A 108 -1.53 14.25 0.32
CA ALA A 108 -1.32 12.81 0.22
C ALA A 108 -0.32 12.31 1.27
N GLY A 109 -0.56 11.13 1.78
CA GLY A 109 0.32 10.50 2.77
C GLY A 109 -0.34 9.32 3.44
N GLY A 110 0.02 9.06 4.69
CA GLY A 110 -0.57 8.00 5.47
C GLY A 110 -0.33 8.15 6.96
N SER A 111 -1.11 7.43 7.72
CA SER A 111 -0.98 7.30 9.17
C SER A 111 -1.26 5.87 9.59
N GLU A 112 -0.52 5.40 10.58
CA GLU A 112 -0.70 4.09 11.16
C GLU A 112 -0.43 4.13 12.66
N ALA A 113 -1.27 3.46 13.43
CA ALA A 113 -1.11 3.27 14.86
C ALA A 113 -0.68 1.84 15.17
N LEU A 114 0.02 1.65 16.28
CA LEU A 114 0.30 0.33 16.82
C LEU A 114 -0.97 -0.25 17.43
N SER A 115 -1.36 -1.44 16.99
CA SER A 115 -2.48 -2.20 17.53
C SER A 115 -2.03 -3.60 17.99
N LEU A 116 -2.75 -4.19 18.91
CA LEU A 116 -2.53 -5.58 19.32
C LEU A 116 -2.77 -6.54 18.18
N PHE A 117 -3.74 -6.24 17.31
CA PHE A 117 -4.02 -6.99 16.11
C PHE A 117 -2.80 -7.05 15.18
N HIS A 118 -2.16 -5.89 14.89
CA HIS A 118 -0.95 -5.84 14.09
C HIS A 118 0.21 -6.57 14.76
N LEU A 119 0.50 -6.22 16.02
CA LEU A 119 1.62 -6.79 16.74
C LEU A 119 1.56 -8.32 16.76
N ASN A 120 0.42 -8.86 17.15
CA ASN A 120 0.23 -10.31 17.25
C ASN A 120 0.11 -10.97 15.87
N GLY A 121 -0.47 -10.28 14.89
CA GLY A 121 -0.50 -10.74 13.50
C GLY A 121 0.91 -10.93 12.94
N PHE A 122 1.78 -9.93 13.06
CA PHE A 122 3.18 -10.04 12.62
C PHE A 122 3.98 -11.05 13.46
N ASN A 123 3.71 -11.14 14.76
CA ASN A 123 4.32 -12.15 15.62
C ASN A 123 3.97 -13.57 15.17
N SER A 124 2.74 -13.81 14.78
CA SER A 124 2.30 -15.12 14.26
C SER A 124 3.03 -15.55 12.98
N LEU A 125 3.53 -14.58 12.19
CA LEU A 125 4.35 -14.83 11.01
C LEU A 125 5.83 -15.11 11.34
N MET A 126 6.25 -14.96 12.60
CA MET A 126 7.63 -15.13 13.07
C MET A 126 8.64 -14.24 12.31
N ILE A 127 8.27 -13.00 12.02
CA ILE A 127 9.09 -12.03 11.29
C ILE A 127 9.40 -10.78 12.10
N LEU A 128 9.14 -10.80 13.40
CA LEU A 128 9.57 -9.75 14.33
C LEU A 128 10.98 -10.04 14.85
N ASP A 129 11.82 -9.00 14.90
CA ASP A 129 13.13 -9.09 15.54
C ASP A 129 12.99 -8.70 17.03
N HIS A 130 13.56 -9.47 17.94
CA HIS A 130 13.62 -9.18 19.37
C HIS A 130 14.62 -8.08 19.70
N GLU A 131 15.54 -7.78 18.77
CA GLU A 131 16.45 -6.65 18.83
C GLU A 131 16.02 -5.58 17.84
N ARG A 132 16.80 -4.49 17.75
CA ARG A 132 16.59 -3.48 16.71
C ARG A 132 16.80 -4.09 15.33
N CYS A 133 15.87 -3.89 14.43
CA CYS A 133 15.96 -4.41 13.07
C CYS A 133 17.20 -3.86 12.34
N ARG A 134 17.80 -4.69 11.52
CA ARG A 134 19.08 -4.49 10.84
C ARG A 134 18.94 -4.73 9.34
N PRO A 135 18.33 -3.80 8.60
CA PRO A 135 18.15 -4.00 7.17
C PRO A 135 19.45 -4.35 6.45
N PHE A 136 19.39 -5.35 5.58
CA PHE A 136 20.51 -5.86 4.77
C PHE A 136 21.72 -6.40 5.56
N ASP A 137 21.61 -6.58 6.86
CA ASP A 137 22.66 -7.20 7.66
C ASP A 137 22.60 -8.74 7.57
N GLY A 138 23.75 -9.40 7.56
CA GLY A 138 23.83 -10.85 7.51
C GLY A 138 23.16 -11.56 8.69
N THR A 139 23.06 -10.90 9.84
CA THR A 139 22.42 -11.43 11.05
C THR A 139 20.99 -10.92 11.26
N ARG A 140 20.39 -10.30 10.24
CA ARG A 140 19.01 -9.80 10.34
C ARG A 140 18.04 -10.92 10.66
N ALA A 141 17.07 -10.68 11.52
CA ALA A 141 16.13 -11.69 12.00
C ALA A 141 14.66 -11.29 11.82
N GLY A 142 14.39 -10.04 11.41
CA GLY A 142 13.03 -9.57 11.26
C GLY A 142 12.92 -8.04 11.32
N LEU A 143 11.69 -7.58 11.40
CA LEU A 143 11.34 -6.17 11.53
C LEU A 143 10.94 -5.82 12.96
N ASN A 144 10.92 -4.52 13.27
CA ASN A 144 10.18 -3.99 14.42
C ASN A 144 9.03 -3.14 13.89
N LEU A 145 7.87 -3.21 14.51
CA LEU A 145 6.76 -2.32 14.20
C LEU A 145 6.99 -0.92 14.78
N GLY A 146 6.45 0.08 14.11
CA GLY A 146 6.40 1.46 14.56
C GLY A 146 5.06 2.08 14.24
N GLU A 147 4.79 3.26 14.78
CA GLU A 147 3.62 4.07 14.47
C GLU A 147 4.05 5.46 14.01
N GLY A 148 3.21 6.12 13.22
CA GLY A 148 3.52 7.44 12.72
C GLY A 148 2.60 7.92 11.62
N ALA A 149 2.78 9.19 11.25
CA ALA A 149 2.07 9.82 10.16
C ALA A 149 2.95 10.82 9.42
N ALA A 150 2.86 10.83 8.10
CA ALA A 150 3.47 11.86 7.27
C ALA A 150 2.57 12.18 6.08
N TYR A 151 2.45 13.46 5.78
CA TYR A 151 1.68 13.95 4.64
C TYR A 151 2.46 15.03 3.91
N VAL A 152 2.26 15.10 2.60
CA VAL A 152 2.79 16.14 1.74
C VAL A 152 1.66 16.86 1.01
N VAL A 153 1.83 18.15 0.76
CA VAL A 153 0.96 18.92 -0.12
C VAL A 153 1.57 18.90 -1.52
N MET A 154 0.78 18.48 -2.49
CA MET A 154 1.17 18.34 -3.88
C MET A 154 0.31 19.26 -4.76
N GLU A 155 0.91 19.88 -5.73
CA GLU A 155 0.25 20.70 -6.76
C GLU A 155 1.09 20.72 -8.04
N ARG A 156 0.49 21.11 -9.16
CA ARG A 156 1.26 21.31 -10.39
C ARG A 156 2.28 22.43 -10.21
N LEU A 157 3.45 22.27 -10.81
CA LEU A 157 4.53 23.24 -10.67
C LEU A 157 4.10 24.66 -11.09
N ASP A 158 3.38 24.79 -12.20
CA ASP A 158 2.93 26.09 -12.71
C ASP A 158 1.97 26.78 -11.71
N ASP A 159 1.10 26.01 -11.05
CA ASP A 159 0.20 26.53 -10.02
C ASP A 159 0.97 26.98 -8.77
N ALA A 160 1.99 26.22 -8.36
CA ALA A 160 2.87 26.58 -7.26
C ALA A 160 3.65 27.87 -7.55
N VAL A 161 4.21 27.98 -8.75
CA VAL A 161 4.92 29.18 -9.20
C VAL A 161 3.98 30.39 -9.26
N ALA A 162 2.78 30.22 -9.81
CA ALA A 162 1.78 31.29 -9.93
C ALA A 162 1.35 31.87 -8.57
N ARG A 163 1.36 31.06 -7.50
CA ARG A 163 1.08 31.52 -6.13
C ARG A 163 2.32 31.85 -5.30
N HIS A 164 3.50 31.90 -5.92
CA HIS A 164 4.79 32.17 -5.27
C HIS A 164 5.15 31.17 -4.16
N ALA A 165 4.77 29.90 -4.32
CA ALA A 165 5.19 28.84 -3.43
C ALA A 165 6.58 28.33 -3.79
N THR A 166 7.32 27.91 -2.77
CA THR A 166 8.59 27.20 -2.96
C THR A 166 8.33 25.70 -2.81
N ALA A 167 8.68 24.94 -3.84
CA ALA A 167 8.63 23.48 -3.76
C ALA A 167 9.84 22.95 -2.98
N ASP A 168 9.62 22.05 -2.03
CA ASP A 168 10.70 21.37 -1.31
C ASP A 168 11.35 20.28 -2.18
N ALA A 169 10.57 19.65 -3.06
CA ALA A 169 11.02 18.65 -4.03
C ALA A 169 9.97 18.49 -5.13
N CYS A 170 10.34 17.79 -6.20
CA CYS A 170 9.44 17.39 -7.27
C CYS A 170 9.28 15.87 -7.25
N LEU A 171 8.05 15.37 -7.37
CA LEU A 171 7.77 13.96 -7.66
C LEU A 171 7.90 13.79 -9.18
N ALA A 172 9.09 13.41 -9.61
CA ALA A 172 9.49 13.36 -11.01
C ALA A 172 8.97 12.13 -11.74
N GLY A 173 8.92 11.00 -11.04
CA GLY A 173 8.43 9.74 -11.58
C GLY A 173 7.94 8.81 -10.47
N TYR A 174 7.16 7.82 -10.85
CA TYR A 174 6.66 6.80 -9.94
C TYR A 174 6.22 5.56 -10.72
N GLY A 175 6.26 4.42 -10.04
CA GLY A 175 5.79 3.15 -10.58
C GLY A 175 5.02 2.36 -9.53
N ASN A 176 4.06 1.58 -10.01
CA ASN A 176 3.33 0.60 -9.21
C ASN A 176 3.23 -0.68 -10.03
N ALA A 177 3.62 -1.80 -9.43
CA ALA A 177 3.54 -3.12 -10.01
C ALA A 177 3.15 -4.14 -8.95
N CYS A 178 2.73 -5.33 -9.40
CA CYS A 178 2.45 -6.44 -8.51
C CYS A 178 3.51 -7.53 -8.68
N ASP A 179 4.10 -7.98 -7.57
CA ASP A 179 5.05 -9.10 -7.59
C ASP A 179 4.37 -10.43 -7.97
N ALA A 180 3.07 -10.54 -7.76
CA ALA A 180 2.21 -11.66 -8.16
C ALA A 180 2.76 -13.06 -7.79
N PHE A 181 3.54 -13.15 -6.72
CA PHE A 181 4.24 -14.35 -6.29
C PHE A 181 3.57 -15.04 -5.11
N HIS A 182 3.44 -14.34 -3.97
CA HIS A 182 2.89 -14.86 -2.73
C HIS A 182 2.22 -13.75 -1.93
N GLN A 183 1.35 -14.11 -0.96
CA GLN A 183 0.60 -13.12 -0.16
C GLN A 183 1.50 -12.30 0.78
N THR A 184 2.61 -12.86 1.25
CA THR A 184 3.49 -12.18 2.23
C THR A 184 4.97 -12.21 1.85
N ALA A 185 5.40 -13.13 1.00
CA ALA A 185 6.79 -13.27 0.58
C ALA A 185 7.00 -12.59 -0.78
N SER A 186 8.11 -11.88 -0.92
CA SER A 186 8.57 -11.34 -2.20
C SER A 186 9.18 -12.45 -3.07
N SER A 187 9.07 -12.30 -4.38
CA SER A 187 9.72 -13.24 -5.32
C SER A 187 11.24 -13.18 -5.17
N PRO A 188 11.95 -14.28 -5.39
CA PRO A 188 13.43 -14.28 -5.30
C PRO A 188 14.10 -13.26 -6.22
N GLU A 189 13.50 -13.01 -7.37
CA GLU A 189 13.99 -12.04 -8.37
C GLU A 189 13.55 -10.60 -8.10
N GLY A 190 12.58 -10.37 -7.19
CA GLY A 190 11.99 -9.06 -6.93
C GLY A 190 11.33 -8.44 -8.17
N ILE A 191 10.52 -9.21 -8.88
CA ILE A 191 9.95 -8.81 -10.18
C ILE A 191 9.11 -7.54 -10.04
N GLY A 192 8.20 -7.48 -9.06
CA GLY A 192 7.38 -6.30 -8.81
C GLY A 192 8.21 -5.07 -8.46
N ALA A 193 9.21 -5.24 -7.59
CA ALA A 193 10.15 -4.19 -7.21
C ALA A 193 10.93 -3.65 -8.43
N GLN A 194 11.47 -4.53 -9.28
CA GLN A 194 12.15 -4.12 -10.50
C GLN A 194 11.22 -3.32 -11.42
N LEU A 195 9.99 -3.81 -11.65
CA LEU A 195 9.03 -3.14 -12.52
C LEU A 195 8.66 -1.76 -11.96
N ALA A 196 8.38 -1.63 -10.66
CA ALA A 196 8.06 -0.35 -10.03
C ALA A 196 9.21 0.65 -10.16
N MET A 197 10.46 0.24 -9.89
CA MET A 197 11.66 1.09 -10.03
C MET A 197 11.88 1.52 -11.48
N ARG A 198 11.77 0.60 -12.46
CA ARG A 198 11.92 0.92 -13.88
C ARG A 198 10.84 1.88 -14.38
N GLN A 199 9.57 1.65 -14.00
CA GLN A 199 8.45 2.54 -14.36
C GLN A 199 8.70 3.97 -13.82
N ALA A 200 9.23 4.11 -12.58
CA ALA A 200 9.55 5.40 -12.00
C ALA A 200 10.65 6.13 -12.80
N LEU A 201 11.70 5.42 -13.20
CA LEU A 201 12.78 5.95 -14.04
C LEU A 201 12.29 6.33 -15.43
N ASP A 202 11.55 5.44 -16.08
CA ASP A 202 11.02 5.66 -17.45
C ASP A 202 10.08 6.86 -17.50
N MET A 203 9.20 7.00 -16.49
CA MET A 203 8.29 8.15 -16.38
C MET A 203 9.05 9.47 -16.24
N ALA A 204 10.14 9.49 -15.49
CA ALA A 204 10.98 10.65 -15.30
C ALA A 204 11.94 10.90 -16.48
N GLY A 205 12.09 9.97 -17.40
CA GLY A 205 13.10 10.01 -18.47
C GLY A 205 14.53 9.95 -17.92
N LEU A 206 14.71 9.44 -16.70
CA LEU A 206 16.00 9.31 -16.02
C LEU A 206 16.59 7.90 -16.18
N LYS A 207 17.90 7.82 -16.06
CA LYS A 207 18.64 6.54 -16.13
C LYS A 207 19.07 6.12 -14.72
N PRO A 208 19.38 4.84 -14.49
CA PRO A 208 19.89 4.37 -13.20
C PRO A 208 21.03 5.20 -12.61
N LYS A 209 21.99 5.64 -13.44
CA LYS A 209 23.14 6.46 -13.03
C LYS A 209 22.77 7.85 -12.48
N ASP A 210 21.56 8.33 -12.73
CA ASP A 210 21.11 9.65 -12.30
C ASP A 210 20.55 9.61 -10.87
N VAL A 211 20.29 8.42 -10.31
CA VAL A 211 19.82 8.20 -8.93
C VAL A 211 21.03 8.12 -8.01
N GLN A 212 21.07 8.96 -7.00
CA GLN A 212 22.19 9.02 -6.06
C GLN A 212 21.94 8.21 -4.78
N TRP A 213 20.67 8.05 -4.40
CA TRP A 213 20.29 7.30 -3.22
C TRP A 213 18.96 6.55 -3.45
N VAL A 214 18.93 5.27 -3.06
CA VAL A 214 17.72 4.49 -2.88
C VAL A 214 17.40 4.43 -1.39
N HIS A 215 16.32 5.11 -0.98
CA HIS A 215 15.71 4.90 0.31
C HIS A 215 14.90 3.61 0.23
N ALA A 216 15.52 2.53 0.62
CA ALA A 216 15.02 1.19 0.46
C ALA A 216 13.81 0.89 1.35
N HIS A 217 12.96 -0.04 0.91
CA HIS A 217 11.94 -0.61 1.78
C HIS A 217 12.59 -1.26 3.00
N GLY A 218 13.62 -2.11 2.82
CA GLY A 218 14.56 -2.56 3.83
C GLY A 218 13.98 -2.80 5.21
N THR A 219 13.24 -3.90 5.39
CA THR A 219 12.52 -4.21 6.64
C THR A 219 13.37 -4.90 7.69
N GLY A 220 14.51 -5.47 7.30
CA GLY A 220 15.31 -6.37 8.13
C GLY A 220 14.82 -7.82 8.10
N THR A 221 13.77 -8.13 7.34
CA THR A 221 13.35 -9.53 7.15
C THR A 221 14.21 -10.21 6.10
N VAL A 222 14.47 -11.51 6.28
CA VAL A 222 15.36 -12.27 5.40
C VAL A 222 14.91 -12.21 3.96
N ASN A 223 13.62 -12.51 3.71
CA ASN A 223 13.07 -12.60 2.35
C ASN A 223 13.00 -11.24 1.64
N ASN A 224 12.47 -10.20 2.30
CA ASN A 224 12.33 -8.89 1.66
C ASN A 224 13.68 -8.30 1.27
N ASP A 225 14.63 -8.28 2.21
CA ASP A 225 15.91 -7.60 1.98
C ASP A 225 16.72 -8.29 0.89
N GLN A 226 16.64 -9.61 0.80
CA GLN A 226 17.30 -10.38 -0.27
C GLN A 226 16.66 -10.08 -1.63
N SER A 227 15.33 -10.11 -1.72
CA SER A 227 14.58 -9.79 -2.93
C SER A 227 14.83 -8.35 -3.41
N GLU A 228 14.78 -7.38 -2.48
CA GLU A 228 15.02 -5.96 -2.79
C GLU A 228 16.47 -5.70 -3.20
N ALA A 229 17.44 -6.29 -2.50
CA ALA A 229 18.86 -6.17 -2.86
C ALA A 229 19.11 -6.67 -4.30
N ARG A 230 18.52 -7.82 -4.65
CA ARG A 230 18.59 -8.36 -6.00
C ARG A 230 17.91 -7.46 -7.03
N ALA A 231 16.72 -6.96 -6.74
CA ALA A 231 15.99 -6.04 -7.61
C ALA A 231 16.79 -4.76 -7.87
N ILE A 232 17.38 -4.14 -6.84
CA ILE A 232 18.24 -2.96 -6.96
C ILE A 232 19.44 -3.27 -7.86
N ARG A 233 20.11 -4.38 -7.64
CA ARG A 233 21.24 -4.80 -8.48
C ARG A 233 20.86 -4.96 -9.96
N LEU A 234 19.72 -5.59 -10.25
CA LEU A 234 19.24 -5.82 -11.61
C LEU A 234 18.76 -4.53 -12.31
N VAL A 235 18.29 -3.54 -11.56
CA VAL A 235 17.87 -2.25 -12.11
C VAL A 235 19.07 -1.32 -12.33
N PHE A 236 19.96 -1.22 -11.35
CA PHE A 236 21.05 -0.26 -11.36
C PHE A 236 22.37 -0.78 -11.95
N GLN A 237 22.56 -2.10 -12.01
CA GLN A 237 23.73 -2.77 -12.60
C GLN A 237 25.08 -2.15 -12.14
N ASP A 238 25.86 -1.61 -13.06
CA ASP A 238 27.17 -0.99 -12.78
C ASP A 238 27.09 0.40 -12.11
N HIS A 239 25.87 0.95 -11.94
CA HIS A 239 25.64 2.28 -11.40
C HIS A 239 24.87 2.23 -10.06
N LEU A 240 25.31 1.38 -9.14
CA LEU A 240 24.67 1.24 -7.84
C LEU A 240 24.67 2.56 -7.06
N PRO A 241 23.51 3.10 -6.68
CA PRO A 241 23.42 4.25 -5.82
C PRO A 241 23.79 3.89 -4.37
N ALA A 242 23.91 4.91 -3.51
CA ALA A 242 23.85 4.63 -2.07
C ALA A 242 22.52 4.00 -1.71
N VAL A 243 22.50 3.04 -0.80
CA VAL A 243 21.27 2.36 -0.35
C VAL A 243 21.21 2.39 1.17
N SER A 244 20.10 2.80 1.73
CA SER A 244 19.86 2.67 3.17
C SER A 244 18.36 2.62 3.48
N SER A 245 18.02 2.08 4.65
CA SER A 245 16.67 2.08 5.20
C SER A 245 16.65 2.77 6.55
N THR A 246 15.62 3.56 6.81
CA THR A 246 15.44 4.25 8.08
C THR A 246 14.61 3.46 9.10
N LYS A 247 14.19 2.23 8.77
CA LYS A 247 13.35 1.41 9.65
C LYS A 247 14.02 1.00 10.95
N SER A 248 15.36 1.00 11.01
CA SER A 248 16.08 0.83 12.29
C SER A 248 15.92 2.03 13.25
N PHE A 249 15.49 3.19 12.76
CA PHE A 249 15.19 4.38 13.57
C PHE A 249 13.70 4.48 13.90
N THR A 250 12.83 4.21 12.93
CA THR A 250 11.38 4.48 13.02
C THR A 250 10.55 3.26 13.38
N GLY A 251 11.10 2.06 13.28
CA GLY A 251 10.32 0.85 13.09
C GLY A 251 9.64 0.84 11.72
N HIS A 252 8.96 -0.23 11.41
CA HIS A 252 8.13 -0.34 10.21
C HIS A 252 6.72 0.21 10.52
N THR A 253 6.45 1.41 10.08
CA THR A 253 5.16 2.11 10.27
C THR A 253 4.11 1.67 9.25
N THR A 254 4.23 0.44 8.76
CA THR A 254 3.34 -0.25 7.82
C THR A 254 2.81 0.68 6.71
N SER A 255 1.54 1.03 6.69
CA SER A 255 0.93 1.85 5.63
C SER A 255 1.54 3.25 5.49
N ALA A 256 1.98 3.87 6.59
CA ALA A 256 2.56 5.22 6.58
C ALA A 256 4.02 5.25 6.10
N SER A 257 4.69 4.09 5.99
CA SER A 257 6.13 4.03 5.74
C SER A 257 6.56 4.72 4.44
N GLY A 258 5.73 4.66 3.39
CA GLY A 258 6.05 5.28 2.10
C GLY A 258 6.09 6.81 2.15
N SER A 259 5.16 7.46 2.84
CA SER A 259 5.17 8.92 3.01
C SER A 259 6.24 9.38 4.01
N ILE A 260 6.50 8.61 5.07
CA ILE A 260 7.60 8.88 6.00
C ILE A 260 8.93 8.82 5.26
N ALA A 261 9.14 7.79 4.42
CA ALA A 261 10.34 7.68 3.59
C ALA A 261 10.48 8.87 2.62
N ALA A 262 9.39 9.30 1.98
CA ALA A 262 9.38 10.45 1.09
C ALA A 262 9.75 11.74 1.84
N VAL A 263 9.16 12.01 3.01
CA VAL A 263 9.46 13.20 3.82
C VAL A 263 10.92 13.18 4.30
N ILE A 264 11.42 12.05 4.79
CA ILE A 264 12.84 11.91 5.19
C ILE A 264 13.76 12.16 3.99
N SER A 265 13.40 11.67 2.81
CA SER A 265 14.19 11.87 1.59
C SER A 265 14.23 13.33 1.14
N ILE A 266 13.11 14.05 1.24
CA ILE A 266 13.04 15.49 1.00
C ILE A 266 13.94 16.23 1.99
N MET A 267 13.85 15.91 3.28
CA MET A 267 14.72 16.50 4.32
C MET A 267 16.21 16.19 4.07
N ALA A 268 16.52 14.96 3.64
CA ALA A 268 17.88 14.55 3.30
C ALA A 268 18.46 15.36 2.14
N MET A 269 17.67 15.63 1.09
CA MET A 269 18.08 16.54 -0.01
C MET A 269 18.35 17.95 0.50
N HIS A 270 17.49 18.51 1.35
CA HIS A 270 17.66 19.85 1.92
C HIS A 270 18.90 19.98 2.82
N HIS A 271 19.11 18.97 3.67
CA HIS A 271 20.18 18.98 4.67
C HIS A 271 21.45 18.27 4.20
N ARG A 272 21.50 17.81 2.95
CA ARG A 272 22.68 17.24 2.29
C ARG A 272 23.26 16.04 3.03
N PHE A 273 22.43 15.11 3.45
CA PHE A 273 22.90 13.87 4.08
C PHE A 273 22.13 12.66 3.56
N ILE A 274 22.73 11.49 3.69
CA ILE A 274 22.03 10.21 3.53
C ILE A 274 21.94 9.57 4.91
N PRO A 275 20.74 9.19 5.40
CA PRO A 275 20.62 8.44 6.64
C PRO A 275 21.43 7.14 6.55
N VAL A 276 22.28 6.89 7.55
CA VAL A 276 23.04 5.65 7.62
C VAL A 276 22.10 4.44 7.76
N ASN A 277 22.51 3.30 7.24
CA ASN A 277 21.79 2.06 7.45
C ASN A 277 22.12 1.48 8.84
N LEU A 278 21.44 2.00 9.87
CA LEU A 278 21.76 1.70 11.24
C LEU A 278 21.67 0.20 11.53
N GLY A 279 22.68 -0.34 12.21
CA GLY A 279 22.75 -1.74 12.64
C GLY A 279 23.44 -2.68 11.65
N TRP A 280 23.72 -2.23 10.44
CA TRP A 280 24.46 -3.03 9.48
C TRP A 280 25.93 -3.23 9.92
N ARG A 281 26.40 -4.45 9.98
CA ARG A 281 27.74 -4.83 10.43
C ARG A 281 28.37 -5.90 9.56
N LEU A 282 27.56 -6.83 9.06
CA LEU A 282 27.99 -8.01 8.36
C LEU A 282 27.30 -8.10 6.99
N PRO A 283 28.06 -8.28 5.90
CA PRO A 283 27.48 -8.60 4.59
C PRO A 283 26.59 -9.82 4.66
N MET A 284 25.51 -9.84 3.86
CA MET A 284 24.55 -10.94 3.85
C MET A 284 25.22 -12.28 3.47
N GLU A 285 26.16 -12.25 2.52
CA GLU A 285 26.88 -13.43 2.03
C GLU A 285 27.86 -14.04 3.03
N ASP A 286 28.31 -13.26 4.03
CA ASP A 286 29.32 -13.70 5.00
C ASP A 286 28.71 -14.27 6.30
N ALA A 287 27.39 -14.34 6.40
CA ALA A 287 26.73 -14.75 7.62
C ALA A 287 26.81 -16.27 7.85
N ASP A 288 27.53 -16.69 8.90
CA ASP A 288 27.57 -18.11 9.31
C ASP A 288 26.20 -18.63 9.82
N ALA A 289 25.32 -17.71 10.21
CA ALA A 289 23.99 -18.02 10.72
C ALA A 289 22.95 -18.36 9.63
N LEU A 290 23.30 -18.19 8.35
CA LEU A 290 22.38 -18.51 7.27
C LEU A 290 22.21 -20.03 7.12
N THR A 291 20.97 -20.46 6.91
CA THR A 291 20.67 -21.86 6.59
C THR A 291 21.34 -22.27 5.27
N ALA A 292 21.54 -23.57 5.03
CA ALA A 292 22.10 -24.07 3.78
C ALA A 292 21.29 -23.63 2.54
N GLU A 293 19.95 -23.54 2.67
CA GLU A 293 19.07 -23.04 1.60
C GLU A 293 19.23 -21.53 1.38
N GLN A 294 19.37 -20.75 2.46
CA GLN A 294 19.65 -19.31 2.39
C GLN A 294 21.02 -19.04 1.77
N LYS A 295 22.06 -19.80 2.16
CA LYS A 295 23.40 -19.71 1.56
C LYS A 295 23.41 -20.05 0.07
N LEU A 296 22.61 -21.03 -0.36
CA LEU A 296 22.47 -21.37 -1.78
C LEU A 296 21.77 -20.27 -2.58
N ALA A 297 20.78 -19.61 -1.98
CA ALA A 297 20.06 -18.49 -2.62
C ALA A 297 20.90 -17.20 -2.66
N GLU A 298 21.82 -17.00 -1.71
CA GLU A 298 22.65 -15.79 -1.58
C GLU A 298 24.02 -15.89 -2.28
N ASN A 299 24.44 -17.05 -2.74
CA ASN A 299 25.70 -17.27 -3.48
C ASN A 299 25.72 -16.64 -4.89
N ASP A 300 24.81 -15.73 -5.16
CA ASP A 300 24.72 -15.02 -6.42
C ASP A 300 25.41 -13.66 -6.28
N GLU A 301 26.29 -13.29 -7.20
CA GLU A 301 26.97 -11.99 -7.28
C GLU A 301 25.98 -10.80 -7.22
N LEU A 302 24.69 -11.06 -7.51
CA LEU A 302 23.62 -10.08 -7.48
C LEU A 302 23.08 -9.80 -6.06
N SER A 303 23.37 -10.62 -5.05
CA SER A 303 22.84 -10.45 -3.69
C SER A 303 23.71 -9.57 -2.79
N SER A 304 24.94 -9.28 -3.17
CA SER A 304 25.89 -8.50 -2.37
C SER A 304 25.59 -7.01 -2.41
N LEU A 305 24.68 -6.53 -1.59
CA LEU A 305 24.42 -5.11 -1.40
C LEU A 305 25.23 -4.57 -0.21
N ARG A 306 25.90 -3.42 -0.41
CA ARG A 306 26.64 -2.71 0.66
C ARG A 306 25.86 -1.47 1.04
N PRO A 307 25.06 -1.50 2.13
CA PRO A 307 24.32 -0.34 2.59
C PRO A 307 25.22 0.85 2.94
N TYR A 308 24.66 2.05 2.80
CA TYR A 308 25.39 3.28 3.10
C TYR A 308 25.63 3.44 4.60
N MET A 309 26.90 3.62 4.95
CA MET A 309 27.38 3.83 6.33
C MET A 309 28.17 5.13 6.48
N GLY A 310 28.25 5.94 5.44
CA GLY A 310 28.98 7.20 5.46
C GLY A 310 28.31 8.27 6.33
N GLN A 311 29.11 9.26 6.77
CA GLN A 311 28.64 10.40 7.59
C GLN A 311 28.99 11.73 6.94
N ASN A 312 29.42 11.73 5.68
CA ASN A 312 29.82 12.93 4.96
C ASN A 312 28.60 13.69 4.43
N GLU A 313 28.77 15.00 4.24
CA GLU A 313 27.82 15.81 3.50
C GLU A 313 27.72 15.29 2.05
N VAL A 314 26.51 15.06 1.58
CA VAL A 314 26.21 14.51 0.24
C VAL A 314 25.19 15.39 -0.46
N MET A 315 25.55 15.91 -1.63
CA MET A 315 24.58 16.60 -2.48
C MET A 315 23.66 15.59 -3.13
N LEU A 316 22.37 15.69 -2.86
CA LEU A 316 21.35 14.81 -3.41
C LEU A 316 20.44 15.59 -4.37
N HIS A 317 20.39 15.15 -5.62
CA HIS A 317 19.53 15.70 -6.67
C HIS A 317 18.38 14.77 -7.03
N THR A 318 18.59 13.46 -6.91
CA THR A 318 17.61 12.43 -7.27
C THR A 318 17.65 11.29 -6.26
N VAL A 319 16.51 11.03 -5.66
CA VAL A 319 16.32 9.98 -4.66
C VAL A 319 15.15 9.08 -5.07
N MET A 320 15.35 7.78 -5.01
CA MET A 320 14.28 6.80 -5.19
C MET A 320 13.82 6.28 -3.82
N CYS A 321 12.51 6.28 -3.57
CA CYS A 321 11.90 5.73 -2.36
C CYS A 321 11.10 4.48 -2.71
N ASN A 322 11.46 3.35 -2.12
CA ASN A 322 10.80 2.07 -2.33
C ASN A 322 9.83 1.73 -1.20
N SER A 323 8.67 1.20 -1.56
CA SER A 323 7.65 0.72 -0.62
C SER A 323 7.03 -0.55 -1.18
N PHE A 324 7.37 -1.70 -0.58
CA PHE A 324 6.94 -3.01 -1.03
C PHE A 324 6.02 -3.63 0.01
N GLY A 325 4.82 -3.96 -0.39
CA GLY A 325 3.74 -4.38 0.51
C GLY A 325 3.38 -5.85 0.39
N PHE A 326 2.88 -6.42 1.48
CA PHE A 326 2.23 -7.72 1.43
C PHE A 326 1.19 -7.76 0.30
N GLY A 327 1.03 -8.93 -0.32
CA GLY A 327 0.24 -9.08 -1.53
C GLY A 327 1.01 -8.76 -2.81
N GLY A 328 2.30 -8.37 -2.69
CA GLY A 328 3.14 -8.01 -3.83
C GLY A 328 2.83 -6.62 -4.38
N ASN A 329 2.29 -5.72 -3.57
CA ASN A 329 2.00 -4.34 -3.98
C ASN A 329 3.27 -3.50 -3.85
N ASP A 330 3.98 -3.32 -4.95
CA ASP A 330 5.29 -2.67 -5.00
C ASP A 330 5.17 -1.29 -5.64
N THR A 331 5.66 -0.28 -4.92
CA THR A 331 5.62 1.12 -5.37
C THR A 331 6.99 1.76 -5.19
N SER A 332 7.45 2.47 -6.23
CA SER A 332 8.66 3.29 -6.19
C SER A 332 8.33 4.73 -6.56
N LEU A 333 8.83 5.67 -5.78
CA LEU A 333 8.71 7.11 -6.02
C LEU A 333 10.08 7.67 -6.37
N LEU A 334 10.17 8.56 -7.34
CA LEU A 334 11.40 9.24 -7.72
C LEU A 334 11.27 10.75 -7.43
N LEU A 335 12.04 11.22 -6.47
CA LEU A 335 12.05 12.60 -6.01
C LEU A 335 13.28 13.32 -6.56
N THR A 336 13.10 14.56 -6.99
CA THR A 336 14.20 15.43 -7.46
C THR A 336 14.17 16.79 -6.75
N ASP A 337 15.34 17.39 -6.53
CA ASP A 337 15.47 18.74 -5.94
C ASP A 337 15.06 19.86 -6.90
N LYS A 338 15.00 19.56 -8.19
CA LYS A 338 14.61 20.49 -9.26
C LYS A 338 13.63 19.83 -10.21
N PRO A 339 12.77 20.61 -10.84
CA PRO A 339 11.93 20.13 -11.91
C PRO A 339 12.78 19.51 -13.03
N ILE A 340 12.28 18.42 -13.58
CA ILE A 340 12.82 17.83 -14.81
C ILE A 340 11.84 18.08 -15.94
N ASP A 341 12.38 18.24 -17.15
CA ASP A 341 11.56 18.43 -18.35
C ASP A 341 10.95 17.08 -18.76
N VAL A 342 9.67 16.92 -18.46
CA VAL A 342 8.89 15.72 -18.85
C VAL A 342 7.83 16.16 -19.85
N PRO A 343 7.66 15.44 -20.95
CA PRO A 343 6.61 15.76 -21.91
C PRO A 343 5.23 15.85 -21.25
N PRO A 344 4.39 16.81 -21.63
CA PRO A 344 3.06 16.94 -21.08
C PRO A 344 2.24 15.67 -21.32
N THR A 345 1.48 15.26 -20.30
CA THR A 345 0.61 14.09 -20.41
C THR A 345 -0.56 14.40 -21.33
N THR A 346 -0.69 13.65 -22.43
CA THR A 346 -1.86 13.72 -23.30
C THR A 346 -2.94 12.78 -22.77
N LEU A 347 -4.08 13.33 -22.37
CA LEU A 347 -5.20 12.51 -21.92
C LEU A 347 -5.93 11.89 -23.11
N ILE A 348 -6.31 10.63 -22.95
CA ILE A 348 -7.16 9.92 -23.89
C ILE A 348 -8.62 10.31 -23.63
N ASP A 349 -9.38 10.48 -24.72
CA ASP A 349 -10.80 10.80 -24.63
C ASP A 349 -11.56 9.70 -23.87
N GLU A 350 -12.31 10.10 -22.86
CA GLU A 350 -13.10 9.20 -22.01
C GLU A 350 -14.17 8.42 -22.81
N GLN A 351 -14.67 8.97 -23.92
CA GLN A 351 -15.61 8.28 -24.81
C GLN A 351 -15.02 7.01 -25.44
N ARG A 352 -13.71 6.87 -25.47
CA ARG A 352 -13.02 5.65 -25.92
C ARG A 352 -12.92 4.56 -24.85
N ILE A 353 -13.36 4.83 -23.61
CA ILE A 353 -13.35 3.88 -22.52
C ILE A 353 -14.70 3.18 -22.45
N VAL A 354 -14.71 1.88 -22.65
CA VAL A 354 -15.92 1.05 -22.65
C VAL A 354 -15.87 -0.01 -21.56
N GLU A 355 -17.02 -0.29 -20.97
CA GLU A 355 -17.24 -1.46 -20.13
C GLU A 355 -17.56 -2.66 -21.04
N VAL A 356 -16.68 -3.67 -21.05
CA VAL A 356 -16.82 -4.83 -21.94
C VAL A 356 -17.43 -6.03 -21.23
N SER A 357 -17.43 -6.05 -19.91
CA SER A 357 -18.16 -7.05 -19.10
C SER A 357 -18.50 -6.49 -17.73
N SER A 358 -19.55 -7.02 -17.11
CA SER A 358 -19.93 -6.71 -15.73
C SER A 358 -20.57 -7.95 -15.10
N VAL A 359 -20.10 -8.30 -13.90
CA VAL A 359 -20.60 -9.44 -13.13
C VAL A 359 -20.90 -8.99 -11.70
N VAL A 360 -22.05 -9.40 -11.18
CA VAL A 360 -22.44 -9.15 -9.78
C VAL A 360 -22.77 -10.49 -9.13
N ASN A 361 -22.28 -10.71 -7.93
CA ASN A 361 -22.55 -11.89 -7.12
C ASN A 361 -22.79 -11.49 -5.66
N ASP A 362 -24.01 -11.71 -5.18
CA ASP A 362 -24.44 -11.41 -3.81
C ASP A 362 -24.60 -12.68 -2.96
N LYS A 363 -24.00 -13.80 -3.39
CA LYS A 363 -24.10 -15.07 -2.70
C LYS A 363 -22.76 -15.54 -2.16
N ALA A 364 -22.80 -16.14 -0.98
CA ALA A 364 -21.67 -16.84 -0.42
C ALA A 364 -21.32 -18.08 -1.27
N GLU A 365 -20.12 -18.09 -1.85
CA GLU A 365 -19.71 -19.15 -2.77
C GLU A 365 -18.99 -20.30 -2.05
N THR A 366 -19.31 -21.50 -2.49
CA THR A 366 -18.64 -22.73 -1.99
C THR A 366 -17.30 -22.95 -2.68
N ALA A 367 -16.43 -23.75 -2.08
CA ALA A 367 -15.20 -24.16 -2.75
C ALA A 367 -15.48 -24.93 -4.07
N ALA A 368 -16.66 -25.52 -4.22
CA ALA A 368 -17.05 -26.24 -5.44
C ALA A 368 -17.33 -25.26 -6.60
N ALA A 369 -17.93 -24.10 -6.33
CA ALA A 369 -18.26 -23.12 -7.37
C ALA A 369 -17.02 -22.56 -8.08
N VAL A 370 -15.91 -22.39 -7.37
CA VAL A 370 -14.69 -21.83 -7.93
C VAL A 370 -13.71 -22.85 -8.51
N LYS A 371 -13.96 -24.15 -8.34
CA LYS A 371 -13.05 -25.24 -8.79
C LYS A 371 -12.81 -25.27 -10.31
N GLN A 372 -13.70 -24.72 -11.10
CA GLN A 372 -13.52 -24.64 -12.56
C GLN A 372 -12.48 -23.58 -12.95
N TYR A 373 -12.18 -22.63 -12.06
CA TYR A 373 -11.23 -21.52 -12.29
C TYR A 373 -9.95 -21.68 -11.50
N VAL A 374 -10.00 -22.22 -10.28
CA VAL A 374 -8.85 -22.34 -9.39
C VAL A 374 -8.63 -23.80 -8.97
N LYS A 375 -7.38 -24.13 -8.62
CA LYS A 375 -7.04 -25.50 -8.17
C LYS A 375 -7.84 -25.88 -6.92
N PRO A 376 -8.29 -27.14 -6.78
CA PRO A 376 -9.13 -27.56 -5.65
C PRO A 376 -8.54 -27.31 -4.27
N MET A 377 -7.20 -27.41 -4.12
CA MET A 377 -6.50 -27.15 -2.88
C MET A 377 -6.50 -25.65 -2.53
N GLU A 378 -6.33 -24.79 -3.52
CA GLU A 378 -6.39 -23.34 -3.39
C GLU A 378 -7.82 -22.89 -3.00
N ALA A 379 -8.84 -23.37 -3.72
CA ALA A 379 -10.24 -23.07 -3.43
C ALA A 379 -10.67 -23.44 -2.00
N ARG A 380 -10.10 -24.51 -1.42
CA ARG A 380 -10.39 -24.91 -0.03
C ARG A 380 -9.78 -23.99 1.02
N ARG A 381 -8.65 -23.34 0.71
CA ARG A 381 -7.95 -22.42 1.61
C ARG A 381 -8.53 -21.01 1.58
N MET A 382 -9.32 -20.68 0.56
CA MET A 382 -9.96 -19.37 0.43
C MET A 382 -11.16 -19.26 1.36
N GLY A 383 -11.32 -18.12 2.03
CA GLY A 383 -12.55 -17.75 2.73
C GLY A 383 -13.69 -17.41 1.76
N THR A 384 -14.86 -17.17 2.29
CA THR A 384 -16.08 -16.96 1.51
C THR A 384 -15.96 -15.73 0.61
N LEU A 385 -15.52 -14.59 1.16
CA LEU A 385 -15.34 -13.38 0.37
C LEU A 385 -14.34 -13.58 -0.76
N LEU A 386 -13.20 -14.21 -0.47
CA LEU A 386 -12.15 -14.43 -1.47
C LEU A 386 -12.62 -15.36 -2.59
N ARG A 387 -13.43 -16.40 -2.29
CA ARG A 387 -14.06 -17.25 -3.32
C ARG A 387 -14.99 -16.45 -4.22
N SER A 388 -15.84 -15.61 -3.64
CA SER A 388 -16.76 -14.76 -4.39
C SER A 388 -16.00 -13.75 -5.26
N THR A 389 -14.94 -13.14 -4.71
CA THR A 389 -14.04 -12.25 -5.45
C THR A 389 -13.40 -12.93 -6.66
N MET A 390 -12.81 -14.12 -6.45
CA MET A 390 -12.18 -14.88 -7.52
C MET A 390 -13.17 -15.30 -8.60
N LEU A 391 -14.32 -15.87 -8.20
CA LEU A 391 -15.35 -16.29 -9.15
C LEU A 391 -15.83 -15.12 -10.00
N THR A 392 -16.23 -14.02 -9.38
CA THR A 392 -16.78 -12.84 -10.05
C THR A 392 -15.75 -12.21 -11.00
N SER A 393 -14.49 -12.13 -10.56
CA SER A 393 -13.40 -11.56 -11.36
C SER A 393 -13.05 -12.42 -12.58
N LEU A 394 -12.93 -13.73 -12.40
CA LEU A 394 -12.56 -14.64 -13.47
C LEU A 394 -13.71 -14.81 -14.49
N GLN A 395 -14.96 -14.76 -14.04
CA GLN A 395 -16.12 -14.71 -14.94
C GLN A 395 -16.15 -13.41 -15.76
N ALA A 396 -15.87 -12.27 -15.14
CA ALA A 396 -15.82 -10.99 -15.86
C ALA A 396 -14.71 -10.98 -16.92
N LEU A 397 -13.52 -11.47 -16.59
CA LEU A 397 -12.42 -11.60 -17.55
C LEU A 397 -12.75 -12.57 -18.70
N GLN A 398 -13.38 -13.69 -18.40
CA GLN A 398 -13.83 -14.65 -19.41
C GLN A 398 -14.86 -14.04 -20.37
N GLN A 399 -15.85 -13.31 -19.85
CA GLN A 399 -16.84 -12.58 -20.67
C GLN A 399 -16.19 -11.49 -21.54
N ALA A 400 -15.17 -10.82 -21.01
CA ALA A 400 -14.40 -9.80 -21.74
C ALA A 400 -13.40 -10.38 -22.77
N ASN A 401 -13.19 -11.70 -22.77
CA ASN A 401 -12.15 -12.39 -23.54
C ASN A 401 -10.75 -11.81 -23.26
N ILE A 402 -10.44 -11.57 -21.99
CA ILE A 402 -9.14 -11.09 -21.50
C ILE A 402 -8.57 -12.13 -20.55
N SER A 403 -7.38 -12.65 -20.84
CA SER A 403 -6.68 -13.61 -19.99
C SER A 403 -5.93 -12.94 -18.83
N GLU A 404 -5.37 -11.77 -19.07
CA GLU A 404 -4.61 -10.99 -18.11
C GLU A 404 -4.90 -9.49 -18.35
N PRO A 405 -5.46 -8.78 -17.36
CA PRO A 405 -5.66 -7.33 -17.46
C PRO A 405 -4.34 -6.59 -17.18
N ASP A 406 -4.18 -5.40 -17.75
CA ASP A 406 -2.99 -4.58 -17.48
C ASP A 406 -3.00 -3.96 -16.07
N ALA A 407 -4.18 -3.89 -15.44
CA ALA A 407 -4.35 -3.34 -14.10
C ALA A 407 -5.48 -4.06 -13.34
N ILE A 408 -5.32 -4.17 -12.03
CA ILE A 408 -6.34 -4.67 -11.11
C ILE A 408 -6.60 -3.58 -10.06
N VAL A 409 -7.81 -3.09 -10.00
CA VAL A 409 -8.26 -2.07 -9.05
C VAL A 409 -9.41 -2.64 -8.23
N THR A 410 -9.26 -2.70 -6.92
CA THR A 410 -10.34 -3.20 -6.05
C THR A 410 -10.77 -2.17 -5.03
N GLY A 411 -11.99 -2.33 -4.53
CA GLY A 411 -12.54 -1.60 -3.40
C GLY A 411 -13.14 -2.56 -2.39
N THR A 412 -13.11 -2.15 -1.15
CA THR A 412 -13.79 -2.81 -0.04
C THR A 412 -14.11 -1.79 1.04
N ALA A 413 -15.23 -1.92 1.72
CA ALA A 413 -15.54 -1.06 2.86
C ALA A 413 -14.89 -1.59 4.13
N TRP A 414 -14.86 -2.91 4.31
CA TRP A 414 -14.50 -3.54 5.58
C TRP A 414 -13.46 -4.66 5.45
N GLY A 415 -12.99 -4.97 4.25
CA GLY A 415 -12.01 -6.03 4.01
C GLY A 415 -12.58 -7.42 4.31
N CYS A 416 -11.67 -8.33 4.64
CA CYS A 416 -11.98 -9.72 4.97
C CYS A 416 -12.39 -9.85 6.45
N LEU A 417 -13.60 -9.40 6.80
CA LEU A 417 -14.12 -9.36 8.17
C LEU A 417 -14.06 -10.71 8.88
N ASN A 418 -14.44 -11.78 8.19
CA ASN A 418 -14.47 -13.11 8.78
C ASN A 418 -13.08 -13.57 9.29
N TYR A 419 -12.01 -13.25 8.55
CA TYR A 419 -10.65 -13.56 8.99
C TYR A 419 -10.20 -12.68 10.14
N SER A 420 -10.51 -11.39 10.09
CA SER A 420 -10.20 -10.45 11.18
C SER A 420 -10.92 -10.85 12.47
N GLU A 421 -12.20 -11.23 12.39
CA GLU A 421 -12.98 -11.68 13.53
C GLU A 421 -12.41 -12.98 14.14
N GLN A 422 -12.06 -13.98 13.30
CA GLN A 422 -11.44 -15.21 13.77
C GLN A 422 -10.07 -14.96 14.43
N LEU A 423 -9.26 -14.04 13.90
CA LEU A 423 -7.98 -13.67 14.50
C LEU A 423 -8.17 -13.02 15.88
N LEU A 424 -9.13 -12.08 15.99
CA LEU A 424 -9.48 -11.45 17.25
C LEU A 424 -9.99 -12.46 18.28
N GLN A 425 -10.81 -13.43 17.88
CA GLN A 425 -11.25 -14.52 18.75
C GLN A 425 -10.07 -15.35 19.28
N GLN A 426 -9.13 -15.71 18.40
CA GLN A 426 -7.93 -16.44 18.84
C GLN A 426 -7.05 -15.61 19.78
N LEU A 427 -6.93 -14.31 19.57
CA LEU A 427 -6.22 -13.41 20.50
C LEU A 427 -6.85 -13.41 21.89
N MET A 428 -8.17 -13.47 21.98
CA MET A 428 -8.89 -13.56 23.26
C MET A 428 -8.68 -14.91 23.98
N GLU A 429 -8.44 -15.98 23.22
CA GLU A 429 -8.19 -17.34 23.75
C GLU A 429 -6.72 -17.53 24.18
N GLY A 430 -5.77 -16.76 23.63
CA GLY A 430 -4.35 -16.78 23.96
C GLY A 430 -3.46 -16.61 22.73
N GLU A 431 -2.35 -15.91 22.90
CA GLU A 431 -1.44 -15.54 21.80
C GLU A 431 -0.74 -16.73 21.14
N ASP A 432 -0.57 -17.84 21.86
CA ASP A 432 0.12 -19.06 21.36
C ASP A 432 -0.68 -19.82 20.29
N LEU A 433 -1.95 -19.48 20.08
CA LEU A 433 -2.86 -20.20 19.19
C LEU A 433 -3.08 -19.52 17.84
N LEU A 434 -2.41 -18.41 17.56
CA LEU A 434 -2.65 -17.61 16.39
C LEU A 434 -2.25 -18.32 15.10
N LYS A 435 -3.18 -18.37 14.15
CA LYS A 435 -2.96 -18.93 12.82
C LYS A 435 -2.49 -17.86 11.87
N PRO A 436 -1.24 -17.90 11.37
CA PRO A 436 -0.71 -16.91 10.43
C PRO A 436 -1.62 -16.62 9.24
N THR A 437 -2.29 -17.65 8.72
CA THR A 437 -3.18 -17.53 7.57
C THR A 437 -4.33 -16.54 7.79
N LEU A 438 -4.83 -16.41 9.02
CA LEU A 438 -5.91 -15.46 9.34
C LEU A 438 -5.42 -14.02 9.17
N PHE A 439 -4.24 -13.70 9.69
CA PHE A 439 -3.63 -12.39 9.53
C PHE A 439 -3.27 -12.09 8.07
N MET A 440 -2.63 -13.06 7.38
CA MET A 440 -2.27 -12.90 5.96
C MET A 440 -3.46 -12.57 5.07
N GLN A 441 -4.63 -13.15 5.35
CA GLN A 441 -5.85 -12.97 4.55
C GLN A 441 -6.79 -11.88 5.08
N SER A 442 -6.48 -11.24 6.21
CA SER A 442 -7.28 -10.15 6.75
C SER A 442 -7.02 -8.79 6.10
N THR A 443 -5.88 -8.63 5.41
CA THR A 443 -5.55 -7.35 4.76
C THR A 443 -6.51 -7.03 3.62
N HIS A 444 -6.88 -5.76 3.47
CA HIS A 444 -7.87 -5.33 2.47
C HIS A 444 -7.42 -5.62 1.03
N ASN A 445 -6.14 -5.48 0.75
CA ASN A 445 -5.56 -5.76 -0.57
C ASN A 445 -5.39 -7.27 -0.88
N THR A 446 -5.70 -8.15 0.05
CA THR A 446 -5.76 -9.61 -0.23
C THR A 446 -6.65 -9.91 -1.44
N LEU A 447 -7.72 -9.15 -1.63
CA LEU A 447 -8.67 -9.33 -2.72
C LEU A 447 -8.01 -9.13 -4.09
N SER A 448 -7.34 -7.99 -4.30
CA SER A 448 -6.62 -7.70 -5.56
C SER A 448 -5.39 -8.57 -5.73
N SER A 449 -4.66 -8.83 -4.63
CA SER A 449 -3.45 -9.63 -4.65
C SER A 449 -3.70 -11.09 -5.03
N ALA A 450 -4.77 -11.69 -4.50
CA ALA A 450 -5.13 -13.07 -4.85
C ALA A 450 -5.46 -13.23 -6.34
N ILE A 451 -6.15 -12.25 -6.93
CA ILE A 451 -6.41 -12.23 -8.37
C ILE A 451 -5.08 -12.12 -9.14
N ALA A 452 -4.20 -11.18 -8.74
CA ALA A 452 -2.91 -10.99 -9.39
C ALA A 452 -2.02 -12.23 -9.31
N ILE A 453 -1.92 -12.86 -8.13
CA ILE A 453 -1.14 -14.09 -7.92
C ILE A 453 -1.69 -15.23 -8.80
N HIS A 454 -3.01 -15.39 -8.85
CA HIS A 454 -3.65 -16.44 -9.65
C HIS A 454 -3.38 -16.26 -11.15
N LEU A 455 -3.50 -15.03 -11.65
CA LEU A 455 -3.29 -14.67 -13.06
C LEU A 455 -1.81 -14.49 -13.42
N LYS A 456 -0.92 -14.40 -12.42
CA LYS A 456 0.48 -13.94 -12.56
C LYS A 456 0.56 -12.54 -13.20
N CYS A 457 -0.39 -11.69 -12.86
CA CYS A 457 -0.50 -10.34 -13.38
C CYS A 457 0.42 -9.40 -12.61
N HIS A 458 1.46 -8.92 -13.26
CA HIS A 458 2.45 -8.00 -12.70
C HIS A 458 2.07 -6.52 -12.92
N GLY A 459 0.91 -6.25 -13.48
CA GLY A 459 0.41 -4.91 -13.76
C GLY A 459 0.11 -4.08 -12.51
N TYR A 460 -0.41 -2.89 -12.76
CA TYR A 460 -0.83 -1.96 -11.70
C TYR A 460 -1.84 -2.61 -10.75
N ASN A 461 -1.64 -2.44 -9.44
CA ASN A 461 -2.50 -3.04 -8.44
C ASN A 461 -2.76 -2.06 -7.28
N ILE A 462 -4.04 -1.81 -6.96
CA ILE A 462 -4.43 -0.91 -5.88
C ILE A 462 -5.75 -1.34 -5.24
N THR A 463 -5.91 -1.04 -3.96
CA THR A 463 -7.15 -1.29 -3.20
C THR A 463 -7.59 -0.04 -2.46
N PHE A 464 -8.84 0.37 -2.67
CA PHE A 464 -9.51 1.46 -1.97
C PHE A 464 -10.32 0.93 -0.79
N SER A 465 -10.29 1.66 0.31
CA SER A 465 -11.08 1.35 1.50
C SER A 465 -11.77 2.62 2.04
N GLN A 466 -12.79 3.08 1.32
CA GLN A 466 -13.53 4.31 1.63
C GLN A 466 -15.03 4.02 1.82
N ASN A 467 -15.35 3.10 2.71
CA ASN A 467 -16.73 2.76 3.05
C ASN A 467 -17.60 2.57 1.78
N ASN A 468 -18.78 3.15 1.74
CA ASN A 468 -19.70 3.09 0.60
C ASN A 468 -19.19 3.77 -0.68
N LYS A 469 -18.11 4.57 -0.62
CA LYS A 469 -17.46 5.20 -1.78
C LYS A 469 -16.39 4.31 -2.42
N SER A 470 -16.05 3.14 -1.84
CA SER A 470 -14.97 2.28 -2.34
C SER A 470 -15.14 1.88 -3.80
N TRP A 471 -16.36 1.52 -4.21
CA TRP A 471 -16.66 1.24 -5.63
C TRP A 471 -16.45 2.46 -6.53
N ALA A 472 -16.94 3.62 -6.13
CA ALA A 472 -16.82 4.84 -6.94
C ALA A 472 -15.36 5.24 -7.15
N TRP A 473 -14.54 5.16 -6.10
CA TRP A 473 -13.11 5.43 -6.19
C TRP A 473 -12.36 4.38 -7.02
N SER A 474 -12.71 3.10 -6.90
CA SER A 474 -12.12 2.05 -7.73
C SER A 474 -12.44 2.27 -9.21
N LEU A 475 -13.68 2.58 -9.54
CA LEU A 475 -14.11 2.87 -10.91
C LEU A 475 -13.44 4.13 -11.45
N TYR A 476 -13.34 5.19 -10.63
CA TYR A 476 -12.64 6.42 -11.00
C TYR A 476 -11.16 6.13 -11.33
N GLN A 477 -10.45 5.38 -10.47
CA GLN A 477 -9.05 5.03 -10.71
C GLN A 477 -8.88 4.19 -11.98
N ALA A 478 -9.75 3.23 -12.22
CA ALA A 478 -9.71 2.42 -13.44
C ALA A 478 -9.83 3.30 -14.70
N ARG A 479 -10.75 4.26 -14.69
CA ARG A 479 -10.90 5.24 -15.77
C ARG A 479 -9.70 6.17 -15.89
N LEU A 480 -9.16 6.65 -14.76
CA LEU A 480 -7.98 7.52 -14.72
C LEU A 480 -6.75 6.86 -15.35
N LEU A 481 -6.49 5.59 -15.06
CA LEU A 481 -5.40 4.83 -15.66
C LEU A 481 -5.53 4.72 -17.20
N LEU A 482 -6.74 4.47 -17.67
CA LEU A 482 -7.05 4.43 -19.12
C LEU A 482 -6.91 5.82 -19.75
N ARG A 483 -7.45 6.88 -19.14
CA ARG A 483 -7.32 8.27 -19.60
C ARG A 483 -5.86 8.73 -19.69
N LEU A 484 -5.03 8.31 -18.75
CA LEU A 484 -3.59 8.61 -18.72
C LEU A 484 -2.78 7.72 -19.68
N GLY A 485 -3.42 6.77 -20.37
CA GLY A 485 -2.75 5.84 -21.29
C GLY A 485 -1.79 4.86 -20.62
N ARG A 486 -1.94 4.63 -19.30
CA ARG A 486 -1.06 3.73 -18.56
C ARG A 486 -1.35 2.26 -18.78
N CYS A 487 -2.54 1.96 -19.20
CA CYS A 487 -3.01 0.60 -19.51
C CYS A 487 -4.07 0.64 -20.60
N LYS A 488 -4.38 -0.52 -21.18
CA LYS A 488 -5.41 -0.71 -22.21
C LYS A 488 -6.63 -1.43 -21.66
N SER A 489 -6.47 -2.15 -20.56
CA SER A 489 -7.51 -2.93 -19.90
C SER A 489 -7.37 -2.89 -18.39
N VAL A 490 -8.50 -2.78 -17.67
CA VAL A 490 -8.55 -2.75 -16.21
C VAL A 490 -9.65 -3.68 -15.73
N LEU A 491 -9.29 -4.58 -14.82
CA LEU A 491 -10.24 -5.29 -13.98
C LEU A 491 -10.54 -4.43 -12.76
N VAL A 492 -11.78 -3.96 -12.61
CA VAL A 492 -12.20 -3.17 -11.46
C VAL A 492 -13.27 -3.91 -10.68
N GLY A 493 -13.07 -4.07 -9.36
CA GLY A 493 -13.99 -4.79 -8.49
C GLY A 493 -14.25 -4.07 -7.16
N CYS A 494 -15.37 -4.41 -6.51
CA CYS A 494 -15.63 -4.05 -5.12
C CYS A 494 -16.27 -5.25 -4.43
N HIS A 495 -15.71 -5.61 -3.29
CA HIS A 495 -16.05 -6.86 -2.63
C HIS A 495 -16.12 -6.65 -1.12
N ASP A 496 -17.23 -7.05 -0.53
CA ASP A 496 -17.47 -6.96 0.90
C ASP A 496 -18.17 -8.21 1.43
N GLU A 497 -17.93 -8.51 2.70
CA GLU A 497 -18.66 -9.52 3.45
C GLU A 497 -19.16 -8.93 4.77
N SER A 498 -20.18 -9.54 5.33
CA SER A 498 -20.61 -9.28 6.68
C SER A 498 -20.65 -10.56 7.49
N THR A 499 -20.40 -10.45 8.79
CA THR A 499 -20.53 -11.53 9.76
C THR A 499 -21.77 -11.31 10.63
N GLN A 500 -22.15 -12.32 11.41
CA GLN A 500 -23.24 -12.19 12.37
C GLN A 500 -22.91 -11.14 13.43
N THR A 501 -21.68 -11.15 13.96
CA THR A 501 -21.19 -10.19 14.95
C THR A 501 -21.24 -8.76 14.40
N PHE A 502 -20.72 -8.54 13.20
CA PHE A 502 -20.75 -7.23 12.55
C PHE A 502 -22.18 -6.72 12.33
N ASN A 503 -23.08 -7.57 11.86
CA ASN A 503 -24.47 -7.22 11.66
C ASN A 503 -25.19 -6.88 12.97
N GLU A 504 -24.83 -7.53 14.08
CA GLU A 504 -25.33 -7.17 15.41
C GLU A 504 -24.81 -5.79 15.84
N LEU A 505 -23.54 -5.49 15.60
CA LEU A 505 -22.98 -4.15 15.88
C LEU A 505 -23.68 -3.07 15.04
N LEU A 506 -23.91 -3.31 13.75
CA LEU A 506 -24.66 -2.38 12.89
C LEU A 506 -26.07 -2.09 13.45
N ARG A 507 -26.80 -3.12 13.92
CA ARG A 507 -28.13 -2.93 14.54
C ARG A 507 -28.05 -2.08 15.81
N ARG A 508 -27.04 -2.30 16.66
CA ARG A 508 -26.81 -1.48 17.88
C ARG A 508 -26.53 -0.01 17.54
N MET A 509 -25.88 0.24 16.40
CA MET A 509 -25.64 1.58 15.86
C MET A 509 -26.87 2.18 15.15
N GLY A 510 -28.02 1.51 15.14
CA GLY A 510 -29.20 1.95 14.41
C GLY A 510 -29.05 1.85 12.88
N LYS A 511 -28.05 1.12 12.39
CA LYS A 511 -27.81 0.91 10.96
C LYS A 511 -28.50 -0.38 10.47
N ARG A 512 -28.75 -0.45 9.16
CA ARG A 512 -29.26 -1.68 8.55
C ARG A 512 -28.16 -2.74 8.46
N PRO A 513 -28.50 -4.01 8.66
CA PRO A 513 -27.56 -5.12 8.40
C PRO A 513 -27.05 -5.08 6.97
N ALA A 514 -25.78 -5.40 6.81
CA ALA A 514 -25.15 -5.58 5.50
C ALA A 514 -25.46 -6.99 4.96
N PRO A 515 -25.53 -7.18 3.64
CA PRO A 515 -25.59 -8.50 3.02
C PRO A 515 -24.40 -9.38 3.42
N GLU A 516 -24.60 -10.70 3.45
CA GLU A 516 -23.53 -11.63 3.76
C GLU A 516 -22.33 -11.49 2.82
N ILE A 517 -22.60 -11.35 1.52
CA ILE A 517 -21.61 -11.13 0.47
C ILE A 517 -22.14 -10.07 -0.50
N GLN A 518 -21.25 -9.19 -0.93
CA GLN A 518 -21.42 -8.31 -2.08
C GLN A 518 -20.15 -8.38 -2.93
N SER A 519 -20.25 -8.75 -4.18
CA SER A 519 -19.13 -8.80 -5.10
C SER A 519 -19.57 -8.26 -6.46
N ARG A 520 -18.94 -7.18 -6.90
CA ARG A 520 -19.20 -6.53 -8.17
C ARG A 520 -17.90 -6.30 -8.91
N VAL A 521 -17.85 -6.71 -10.17
CA VAL A 521 -16.67 -6.56 -11.02
C VAL A 521 -17.09 -6.08 -12.40
N SER A 522 -16.30 -5.17 -12.94
CA SER A 522 -16.39 -4.75 -14.35
C SER A 522 -15.00 -4.82 -14.99
N VAL A 523 -14.97 -5.06 -16.30
CA VAL A 523 -13.75 -4.93 -17.09
C VAL A 523 -13.92 -3.72 -18.00
N LEU A 524 -13.02 -2.77 -17.84
CA LEU A 524 -12.92 -1.58 -18.68
C LEU A 524 -11.81 -1.75 -19.71
N ARG A 525 -12.03 -1.26 -20.91
CA ARG A 525 -11.08 -1.34 -22.01
C ARG A 525 -11.08 -0.06 -22.83
N MET A 526 -9.92 0.28 -23.38
CA MET A 526 -9.79 1.31 -24.41
C MET A 526 -10.16 0.74 -25.77
N MET A 527 -10.99 1.48 -26.52
CA MET A 527 -11.31 1.19 -27.94
C MET A 527 -10.40 1.94 -28.89
#